data_8295b8db5b3a4c9ea50bc2e9965afec0
#
_entry.id   8295b8db5b3a4c9ea50bc2e9965afec0
#
_cell.length_a   1.000
_cell.length_b   1.000
_cell.length_c   1.000
_cell.angle_alpha   90.00
_cell.angle_beta   90.00
_cell.angle_gamma   90.00
#
_symmetry.space_group_name_H-M   'P 1'
#
loop_
_entity.id
_entity.type
_entity.pdbx_description
1 polymer ?
#
loop_
_entity_poly.entity_id
_entity_poly.type
_entity_poly.pdbx_seq_one_letter_code
_entity_poly.pdbx_strand_id
1 'polypeptide(L)'
;MKEKKIEKDPHGKDAHEVGSKLDHGKVKVRLLFNDFPRALLAVSRIATFGANKYTEHGWLEVPNGIERYDDAKDRHILYGAIDPVDPDSGELHAAHEAWNALAKLELMLREMEKNG
;
A
#
# COMPACT_ATOMS: atom_id res chain seq x y z
N MET A 1 11.07 5.67 8.62
CA MET A 1 10.55 6.92 9.22
C MET A 1 10.00 6.65 10.59
N LYS A 2 10.43 7.41 11.55
CA LYS A 2 9.89 7.33 12.91
C LYS A 2 9.13 8.59 13.23
N GLU A 3 7.90 8.45 13.65
CA GLU A 3 7.12 9.57 14.11
C GLU A 3 7.48 9.88 15.55
N LYS A 4 7.95 11.09 15.80
CA LYS A 4 8.17 11.59 17.16
C LYS A 4 7.06 12.54 17.49
N LYS A 5 6.01 12.05 18.09
CA LYS A 5 4.87 12.86 18.48
C LYS A 5 4.64 12.75 19.97
N ILE A 6 4.31 13.88 20.59
CA ILE A 6 3.80 13.89 21.96
C ILE A 6 2.40 13.29 21.91
N GLU A 7 2.17 12.25 22.71
CA GLU A 7 0.88 11.61 22.78
C GLU A 7 -0.12 12.47 23.52
N LYS A 8 -1.26 12.71 22.90
CA LYS A 8 -2.32 13.55 23.47
C LYS A 8 -3.68 12.95 23.19
N ASP A 9 -4.61 13.19 24.12
CA ASP A 9 -6.03 12.99 23.90
C ASP A 9 -6.57 14.22 23.14
N PRO A 10 -7.37 14.05 22.04
CA PRO A 10 -7.90 15.18 21.27
C PRO A 10 -8.82 16.10 22.05
N HIS A 11 -9.44 15.62 23.14
CA HIS A 11 -10.33 16.37 24.01
C HIS A 11 -9.63 16.90 25.28
N GLY A 12 -8.30 16.79 25.33
CA GLY A 12 -7.50 17.35 26.40
C GLY A 12 -7.48 16.55 27.69
N LYS A 13 -7.92 15.30 27.69
CA LYS A 13 -7.93 14.45 28.89
C LYS A 13 -6.54 13.92 29.20
N ASP A 14 -6.22 13.79 30.51
CA ASP A 14 -5.02 13.10 30.94
C ASP A 14 -5.13 11.60 30.68
N ALA A 15 -3.99 10.92 30.54
CA ALA A 15 -3.93 9.50 30.21
C ALA A 15 -4.72 8.62 31.18
N HIS A 16 -4.78 9.01 32.46
CA HIS A 16 -5.46 8.24 33.51
C HIS A 16 -6.92 8.64 33.74
N GLU A 17 -7.43 9.63 33.03
CA GLU A 17 -8.85 9.98 33.10
C GLU A 17 -9.69 8.94 32.36
N VAL A 18 -10.87 8.66 32.91
CA VAL A 18 -11.83 7.75 32.27
C VAL A 18 -12.21 8.30 30.89
N GLY A 19 -12.11 7.47 29.87
CA GLY A 19 -12.39 7.86 28.50
C GLY A 19 -11.26 8.54 27.77
N SER A 20 -10.08 8.63 28.38
CA SER A 20 -8.90 9.16 27.74
C SER A 20 -8.41 8.24 26.61
N LYS A 21 -7.95 8.83 25.52
CA LYS A 21 -7.30 8.12 24.41
C LYS A 21 -6.27 9.06 23.78
N LEU A 22 -5.00 8.72 23.91
CA LEU A 22 -3.89 9.59 23.51
C LEU A 22 -3.58 9.44 22.01
N ASP A 23 -4.57 9.72 21.17
CA ASP A 23 -4.46 9.52 19.71
C ASP A 23 -4.45 10.82 18.89
N HIS A 24 -4.32 11.98 19.53
CA HIS A 24 -4.24 13.25 18.83
C HIS A 24 -3.05 13.25 17.85
N GLY A 25 -3.32 13.55 16.58
CA GLY A 25 -2.30 13.60 15.53
C GLY A 25 -1.80 12.23 15.03
N LYS A 26 -2.30 11.13 15.57
CA LYS A 26 -1.95 9.79 15.07
C LYS A 26 -2.63 9.53 13.73
N VAL A 27 -2.04 8.63 12.95
CA VAL A 27 -2.52 8.26 11.62
C VAL A 27 -3.94 7.70 11.68
N LYS A 28 -4.82 8.24 10.83
CA LYS A 28 -6.22 7.82 10.76
C LYS A 28 -6.39 6.87 9.57
N VAL A 29 -6.09 5.60 9.78
CA VAL A 29 -6.16 4.56 8.71
C VAL A 29 -7.55 4.44 8.10
N ARG A 30 -8.60 4.82 8.81
CA ARG A 30 -9.98 4.78 8.31
C ARG A 30 -10.23 5.73 7.16
N LEU A 31 -9.43 6.81 7.04
CA LEU A 31 -9.53 7.70 5.89
C LEU A 31 -9.17 6.97 4.60
N LEU A 32 -8.32 5.95 4.66
CA LEU A 32 -8.03 5.10 3.52
C LEU A 32 -9.09 4.01 3.35
N PHE A 33 -9.37 3.24 4.39
CA PHE A 33 -10.30 2.11 4.30
C PHE A 33 -11.71 2.52 3.94
N ASN A 34 -12.23 3.58 4.57
CA ASN A 34 -13.61 4.00 4.36
C ASN A 34 -13.82 4.69 3.01
N ASP A 35 -12.81 5.40 2.52
CA ASP A 35 -12.94 6.18 1.29
C ASP A 35 -12.63 5.37 0.03
N PHE A 36 -11.84 4.28 0.14
CA PHE A 36 -11.36 3.53 -1.02
C PHE A 36 -11.69 2.03 -1.02
N PRO A 37 -12.92 1.62 -0.62
CA PRO A 37 -13.20 0.18 -0.51
C PRO A 37 -13.11 -0.55 -1.84
N ARG A 38 -13.59 0.06 -2.93
CA ARG A 38 -13.55 -0.56 -4.26
C ARG A 38 -12.12 -0.67 -4.79
N ALA A 39 -11.33 0.38 -4.63
CA ALA A 39 -9.95 0.40 -5.07
C ALA A 39 -9.11 -0.61 -4.28
N LEU A 40 -9.30 -0.68 -2.95
CA LEU A 40 -8.58 -1.63 -2.11
C LEU A 40 -8.95 -3.08 -2.44
N LEU A 41 -10.21 -3.36 -2.75
CA LEU A 41 -10.61 -4.69 -3.20
C LEU A 41 -9.98 -5.03 -4.56
N ALA A 42 -9.92 -4.08 -5.49
CA ALA A 42 -9.29 -4.29 -6.79
C ALA A 42 -7.80 -4.60 -6.62
N VAL A 43 -7.09 -3.85 -5.80
CA VAL A 43 -5.66 -4.08 -5.51
C VAL A 43 -5.47 -5.43 -4.81
N SER A 44 -6.39 -5.79 -3.90
CA SER A 44 -6.36 -7.10 -3.23
C SER A 44 -6.53 -8.25 -4.23
N ARG A 45 -7.36 -8.07 -5.26
CA ARG A 45 -7.49 -9.07 -6.32
C ARG A 45 -6.19 -9.24 -7.11
N ILE A 46 -5.46 -8.14 -7.36
CA ILE A 46 -4.13 -8.22 -7.99
C ILE A 46 -3.16 -9.02 -7.10
N ALA A 47 -3.14 -8.74 -5.80
CA ALA A 47 -2.30 -9.48 -4.85
C ALA A 47 -2.61 -10.98 -4.88
N THR A 48 -3.89 -11.33 -4.92
CA THR A 48 -4.36 -12.72 -4.99
C THR A 48 -3.94 -13.38 -6.31
N PHE A 49 -4.12 -12.67 -7.41
CA PHE A 49 -3.70 -13.12 -8.73
C PHE A 49 -2.20 -13.42 -8.76
N GLY A 50 -1.39 -12.51 -8.23
CA GLY A 50 0.06 -12.70 -8.16
C GLY A 50 0.47 -13.88 -7.29
N ALA A 51 -0.18 -14.06 -6.14
CA ALA A 51 0.07 -15.18 -5.24
C ALA A 51 -0.25 -16.53 -5.93
N ASN A 52 -1.33 -16.57 -6.71
CA ASN A 52 -1.71 -17.78 -7.46
C ASN A 52 -0.81 -18.03 -8.66
N LYS A 53 -0.38 -16.99 -9.35
CA LYS A 53 0.48 -17.10 -10.53
C LYS A 53 1.91 -17.50 -10.16
N TYR A 54 2.42 -16.99 -9.04
CA TYR A 54 3.77 -17.25 -8.54
C TYR A 54 3.71 -17.98 -7.20
N THR A 55 4.03 -17.28 -6.11
CA THR A 55 3.93 -17.82 -4.75
C THR A 55 3.45 -16.71 -3.83
N GLU A 56 2.83 -17.10 -2.71
CA GLU A 56 2.51 -16.14 -1.66
C GLU A 56 3.81 -15.49 -1.14
N HIS A 57 3.79 -14.18 -1.00
CA HIS A 57 4.91 -13.37 -0.49
C HIS A 57 6.18 -13.41 -1.34
N GLY A 58 6.19 -14.16 -2.46
CA GLY A 58 7.35 -14.27 -3.33
C GLY A 58 7.80 -12.93 -3.94
N TRP A 59 6.90 -11.96 -4.03
CA TRP A 59 7.21 -10.63 -4.54
C TRP A 59 8.32 -9.93 -3.72
N LEU A 60 8.46 -10.31 -2.44
CA LEU A 60 9.50 -9.76 -1.55
C LEU A 60 10.91 -10.24 -1.92
N GLU A 61 11.01 -11.36 -2.61
CA GLU A 61 12.28 -12.01 -2.95
C GLU A 61 12.78 -11.68 -4.36
N VAL A 62 12.04 -10.87 -5.11
CA VAL A 62 12.43 -10.49 -6.47
C VAL A 62 13.66 -9.58 -6.40
N PRO A 63 14.80 -9.98 -7.05
CA PRO A 63 15.97 -9.11 -7.06
C PRO A 63 15.68 -7.81 -7.79
N ASN A 64 16.22 -6.70 -7.29
CA ASN A 64 15.98 -5.35 -7.81
C ASN A 64 14.49 -5.01 -7.85
N GLY A 65 13.76 -5.41 -6.80
CA GLY A 65 12.30 -5.29 -6.76
C GLY A 65 11.82 -3.86 -6.96
N ILE A 66 12.44 -2.88 -6.30
CA ILE A 66 12.03 -1.47 -6.40
C ILE A 66 11.99 -1.04 -7.87
N GLU A 67 13.07 -1.27 -8.62
CA GLU A 67 13.16 -0.90 -10.03
C GLU A 67 12.20 -1.70 -10.90
N ARG A 68 12.10 -3.01 -10.66
CA ARG A 68 11.29 -3.91 -11.48
C ARG A 68 9.79 -3.67 -11.28
N TYR A 69 9.36 -3.35 -10.07
CA TYR A 69 7.96 -2.99 -9.82
C TYR A 69 7.64 -1.59 -10.35
N ASP A 70 8.61 -0.68 -10.32
CA ASP A 70 8.42 0.63 -10.94
C ASP A 70 8.25 0.52 -12.47
N ASP A 71 9.06 -0.30 -13.12
CA ASP A 71 8.92 -0.59 -14.56
C ASP A 71 7.56 -1.25 -14.87
N ALA A 72 7.14 -2.20 -14.05
CA ALA A 72 5.84 -2.84 -14.22
C ALA A 72 4.70 -1.84 -14.08
N LYS A 73 4.77 -0.95 -13.10
CA LYS A 73 3.81 0.15 -12.94
C LYS A 73 3.71 0.97 -14.22
N ASP A 74 4.85 1.38 -14.76
CA ASP A 74 4.90 2.21 -15.97
C ASP A 74 4.36 1.47 -17.18
N ARG A 75 4.66 0.16 -17.33
CA ARG A 75 4.09 -0.65 -18.42
C ARG A 75 2.56 -0.68 -18.34
N HIS A 76 2.00 -0.84 -17.15
CA HIS A 76 0.55 -0.87 -16.97
C HIS A 76 -0.09 0.49 -17.26
N ILE A 77 0.59 1.60 -17.01
CA ILE A 77 0.12 2.93 -17.42
C ILE A 77 -0.05 2.96 -18.95
N LEU A 78 0.96 2.53 -19.68
CA LEU A 78 0.94 2.57 -21.14
C LEU A 78 -0.06 1.56 -21.71
N TYR A 79 -0.09 0.34 -21.21
CA TYR A 79 -1.07 -0.67 -21.64
C TYR A 79 -2.49 -0.22 -21.35
N GLY A 80 -2.73 0.41 -20.23
CA GLY A 80 -4.04 0.93 -19.85
C GLY A 80 -4.53 2.06 -20.73
N ALA A 81 -3.62 2.81 -21.35
CA ALA A 81 -3.97 3.84 -22.34
C ALA A 81 -4.48 3.23 -23.66
N ILE A 82 -4.10 1.98 -23.96
CA ILE A 82 -4.52 1.27 -25.17
C ILE A 82 -5.79 0.46 -24.89
N ASP A 83 -5.79 -0.29 -23.81
CA ASP A 83 -6.93 -1.11 -23.37
C ASP A 83 -6.99 -1.07 -21.83
N PRO A 84 -8.10 -0.65 -21.25
CA PRO A 84 -8.17 -0.53 -19.77
C PRO A 84 -8.02 -1.85 -19.02
N VAL A 85 -8.32 -2.99 -19.65
CA VAL A 85 -8.31 -4.31 -19.00
C VAL A 85 -7.06 -5.09 -19.36
N ASP A 86 -6.38 -5.61 -18.34
CA ASP A 86 -5.27 -6.55 -18.54
C ASP A 86 -5.83 -7.93 -18.89
N PRO A 87 -5.50 -8.47 -20.08
CA PRO A 87 -6.04 -9.78 -20.51
C PRO A 87 -5.53 -10.95 -19.67
N ASP A 88 -4.38 -10.82 -19.01
CA ASP A 88 -3.82 -11.89 -18.19
C ASP A 88 -4.60 -12.07 -16.90
N SER A 89 -4.91 -10.99 -16.21
CA SER A 89 -5.64 -11.04 -14.94
C SER A 89 -7.14 -10.81 -15.06
N GLY A 90 -7.59 -10.18 -16.13
CA GLY A 90 -8.96 -9.74 -16.28
C GLY A 90 -9.31 -8.51 -15.46
N GLU A 91 -8.32 -7.92 -14.78
CA GLU A 91 -8.49 -6.73 -13.95
C GLU A 91 -8.02 -5.50 -14.72
N LEU A 92 -8.41 -4.31 -14.24
CA LEU A 92 -7.95 -3.06 -14.82
C LEU A 92 -6.43 -2.93 -14.67
N HIS A 93 -5.77 -2.41 -15.72
CA HIS A 93 -4.37 -2.04 -15.61
C HIS A 93 -4.14 -1.04 -14.47
N ALA A 94 -5.11 -0.16 -14.17
CA ALA A 94 -5.04 0.78 -13.06
C ALA A 94 -4.88 0.07 -11.70
N ALA A 95 -5.48 -1.10 -11.53
CA ALA A 95 -5.30 -1.89 -10.30
C ALA A 95 -3.87 -2.46 -10.21
N HIS A 96 -3.31 -2.90 -11.34
CA HIS A 96 -1.91 -3.34 -11.40
C HIS A 96 -0.95 -2.20 -11.10
N GLU A 97 -1.20 -1.00 -11.63
CA GLU A 97 -0.41 0.20 -11.30
C GLU A 97 -0.38 0.45 -9.79
N ALA A 98 -1.55 0.40 -9.17
CA ALA A 98 -1.67 0.65 -7.73
C ALA A 98 -0.90 -0.39 -6.91
N TRP A 99 -1.04 -1.68 -7.26
CA TRP A 99 -0.31 -2.74 -6.56
C TRP A 99 1.21 -2.55 -6.70
N ASN A 100 1.69 -2.28 -7.91
CA ASN A 100 3.12 -2.08 -8.16
C ASN A 100 3.66 -0.85 -7.44
N ALA A 101 2.87 0.23 -7.36
CA ALA A 101 3.25 1.41 -6.60
C ALA A 101 3.35 1.10 -5.09
N LEU A 102 2.41 0.33 -4.55
CA LEU A 102 2.47 -0.12 -3.15
C LEU A 102 3.66 -1.02 -2.90
N ALA A 103 3.94 -1.97 -3.80
CA ALA A 103 5.09 -2.85 -3.68
C ALA A 103 6.40 -2.06 -3.66
N LYS A 104 6.55 -1.12 -4.57
CA LYS A 104 7.70 -0.22 -4.62
C LYS A 104 7.85 0.55 -3.32
N LEU A 105 6.77 1.18 -2.86
CA LEU A 105 6.78 1.99 -1.64
C LEU A 105 7.15 1.14 -0.42
N GLU A 106 6.56 -0.03 -0.30
CA GLU A 106 6.84 -0.93 0.83
C GLU A 106 8.32 -1.33 0.87
N LEU A 107 8.89 -1.68 -0.29
CA LEU A 107 10.30 -2.06 -0.37
C LEU A 107 11.22 -0.88 -0.05
N MET A 108 10.89 0.32 -0.51
CA MET A 108 11.65 1.54 -0.19
C MET A 108 11.66 1.79 1.31
N LEU A 109 10.52 1.68 1.97
CA LEU A 109 10.40 1.91 3.41
C LEU A 109 11.16 0.87 4.22
N ARG A 110 11.11 -0.40 3.82
CA ARG A 110 11.89 -1.48 4.46
C ARG A 110 13.39 -1.24 4.32
N GLU A 111 13.83 -0.80 3.15
CA GLU A 111 15.24 -0.49 2.91
C GLU A 111 15.70 0.69 3.77
N MET A 112 14.89 1.72 3.88
CA MET A 112 15.18 2.89 4.73
C MET A 112 15.32 2.47 6.20
N GLU A 113 14.49 1.56 6.69
CA GLU A 113 14.56 1.06 8.06
C GLU A 113 15.85 0.28 8.30
N LYS A 114 16.32 -0.51 7.32
CA LYS A 114 17.58 -1.24 7.41
C LYS A 114 18.78 -0.29 7.52
N ASN A 115 18.70 0.84 6.84
CA ASN A 115 19.79 1.82 6.77
C ASN A 115 19.71 2.89 7.85
N GLY A 116 18.59 2.91 8.56
CA GLY A 116 18.36 3.84 9.65
C GLY A 116 18.49 3.19 10.99
#